data_90c499340e0c0ecad090d0f4b2cdf523
#
_entry.id   90c499340e0c0ecad090d0f4b2cdf523
#
_cell.length_a   1.000
_cell.length_b   1.000
_cell.length_c   1.000
_cell.angle_alpha   90.00
_cell.angle_beta   90.00
_cell.angle_gamma   90.00
#
_symmetry.space_group_name_H-M   'P 1'
#
loop_
_entity.id
_entity.type
_entity.pdbx_description
1 polymer ?
#
loop_
_entity_poly.entity_id
_entity_poly.type
_entity_poly.pdbx_seq_one_letter_code
_entity_poly.pdbx_strand_id
1 'polypeptide(L)'
;MEITIQSVNFDATEQLKTFVEKKVKKLERFSDDIIQAEVILKVVKPETANNKEAAVKLNIRHKEAFAGKIANTFEEAVDLCIMALEKQIQKTKEKKDR
;
A
#
# COMPACT_ATOMS: atom_id res chain seq x y z
N MET A 1 -11.71 -6.05 -5.37
CA MET A 1 -10.35 -6.24 -4.82
C MET A 1 -10.43 -6.70 -3.38
N GLU A 2 -9.71 -7.73 -3.06
CA GLU A 2 -9.61 -8.21 -1.69
C GLU A 2 -8.43 -7.55 -1.00
N ILE A 3 -8.63 -7.03 0.21
CA ILE A 3 -7.58 -6.34 0.95
C ILE A 3 -7.29 -7.08 2.25
N THR A 4 -6.02 -7.44 2.45
CA THR A 4 -5.57 -8.03 3.71
C THR A 4 -4.58 -7.09 4.36
N ILE A 5 -4.66 -6.95 5.69
CA ILE A 5 -3.78 -6.08 6.46
C ILE A 5 -3.15 -6.90 7.57
N GLN A 6 -1.82 -6.87 7.63
CA GLN A 6 -1.06 -7.54 8.66
C GLN A 6 -0.24 -6.51 9.43
N SER A 7 -0.25 -6.60 10.75
CA SER A 7 0.59 -5.74 11.60
C SER A 7 1.69 -6.58 12.23
N VAL A 8 2.91 -6.03 12.26
CA VAL A 8 4.09 -6.70 12.79
C VAL A 8 4.70 -5.82 13.87
N ASN A 9 4.93 -6.38 15.03
CA ASN A 9 5.50 -5.71 16.20
C ASN A 9 4.59 -4.67 16.85
N PHE A 10 3.28 -4.69 16.51
CA PHE A 10 2.28 -3.84 17.15
C PHE A 10 0.88 -4.34 16.75
N ASP A 11 -0.14 -3.79 17.41
CA ASP A 11 -1.53 -4.10 17.08
C ASP A 11 -2.18 -2.89 16.41
N ALA A 12 -2.62 -3.06 15.17
CA ALA A 12 -3.27 -1.98 14.43
C ALA A 12 -4.67 -1.71 14.98
N THR A 13 -5.01 -0.43 15.16
CA THR A 13 -6.35 -0.04 15.59
C THR A 13 -7.33 -0.20 14.45
N GLU A 14 -8.62 -0.28 14.78
CA GLU A 14 -9.67 -0.32 13.75
C GLU A 14 -9.64 0.94 12.89
N GLN A 15 -9.35 2.07 13.50
CA GLN A 15 -9.23 3.34 12.78
C GLN A 15 -8.14 3.29 11.73
N LEU A 16 -6.99 2.72 12.10
CA LEU A 16 -5.87 2.59 11.17
C LEU A 16 -6.22 1.64 10.03
N LYS A 17 -6.84 0.50 10.35
CA LYS A 17 -7.25 -0.46 9.33
C LYS A 17 -8.24 0.16 8.34
N THR A 18 -9.20 0.92 8.85
CA THR A 18 -10.20 1.60 8.01
C THR A 18 -9.52 2.62 7.10
N PHE A 19 -8.57 3.37 7.63
CA PHE A 19 -7.80 4.33 6.85
C PHE A 19 -7.06 3.65 5.71
N VAL A 20 -6.36 2.55 6.02
CA VAL A 20 -5.58 1.80 5.03
C VAL A 20 -6.48 1.26 3.93
N GLU A 21 -7.61 0.65 4.31
CA GLU A 21 -8.56 0.11 3.34
C GLU A 21 -9.08 1.20 2.40
N LYS A 22 -9.42 2.35 2.94
CA LYS A 22 -9.90 3.48 2.15
C LYS A 22 -8.86 3.93 1.13
N LYS A 23 -7.62 4.04 1.57
CA LYS A 23 -6.54 4.50 0.68
C LYS A 23 -6.24 3.49 -0.40
N VAL A 24 -6.17 2.21 -0.05
CA VAL A 24 -5.88 1.16 -1.01
C VAL A 24 -7.01 1.03 -2.04
N LYS A 25 -8.25 1.17 -1.61
CA LYS A 25 -9.39 1.10 -2.51
C LYS A 25 -9.36 2.17 -3.60
N LYS A 26 -8.74 3.30 -3.36
CA LYS A 26 -8.60 4.33 -4.37
C LYS A 26 -7.84 3.85 -5.61
N LEU A 27 -6.99 2.85 -5.44
CA LEU A 27 -6.23 2.30 -6.57
C LEU A 27 -7.12 1.62 -7.61
N GLU A 28 -8.33 1.22 -7.23
CA GLU A 28 -9.28 0.64 -8.16
C GLU A 28 -9.68 1.62 -9.27
N ARG A 29 -9.54 2.90 -9.03
CA ARG A 29 -9.82 3.94 -10.03
C ARG A 29 -8.82 3.90 -11.18
N PHE A 30 -7.64 3.36 -10.94
CA PHE A 30 -6.57 3.33 -11.92
C PHE A 30 -6.50 2.02 -12.69
N SER A 31 -7.10 0.96 -12.16
CA SER A 31 -7.08 -0.34 -12.82
C SER A 31 -8.21 -1.21 -12.29
N ASP A 32 -8.99 -1.79 -13.21
CA ASP A 32 -10.03 -2.75 -12.88
C ASP A 32 -9.47 -4.16 -12.67
N ASP A 33 -8.19 -4.35 -12.97
CA ASP A 33 -7.57 -5.68 -12.95
C ASP A 33 -6.92 -6.03 -11.62
N ILE A 34 -7.03 -5.18 -10.61
CA ILE A 34 -6.45 -5.46 -9.29
C ILE A 34 -7.29 -6.53 -8.59
N ILE A 35 -6.66 -7.66 -8.34
CA ILE A 35 -7.33 -8.82 -7.73
C ILE A 35 -7.24 -8.75 -6.22
N GLN A 36 -6.08 -8.43 -5.70
CA GLN A 36 -5.80 -8.46 -4.27
C GLN A 36 -4.76 -7.42 -3.89
N ALA A 37 -4.90 -6.87 -2.70
CA ALA A 37 -3.89 -6.00 -2.10
C ALA A 37 -3.49 -6.55 -0.74
N GLU A 38 -2.21 -6.77 -0.54
CA GLU A 38 -1.66 -7.20 0.75
C GLU A 38 -0.92 -6.01 1.36
N VAL A 39 -1.33 -5.62 2.56
CA VAL A 39 -0.71 -4.50 3.27
C VAL A 39 -0.02 -5.05 4.51
N ILE A 40 1.25 -4.71 4.68
CA ILE A 40 2.02 -5.08 5.86
C ILE A 40 2.46 -3.80 6.54
N LEU A 41 2.06 -3.64 7.80
CA LEU A 41 2.43 -2.50 8.62
C LEU A 41 3.39 -2.99 9.71
N LYS A 42 4.52 -2.34 9.85
CA LYS A 42 5.56 -2.80 10.76
C LYS A 42 6.21 -1.63 11.48
N VAL A 43 6.45 -1.81 12.77
CA VAL A 43 7.29 -0.87 13.54
C VAL A 43 8.72 -1.39 13.46
N VAL A 44 9.60 -0.58 12.84
CA VAL A 44 11.03 -0.89 12.76
C VAL A 44 11.77 0.10 13.65
N LYS A 45 12.62 -0.36 14.53
CA LYS A 45 13.37 0.49 15.44
C LYS A 45 12.45 1.45 16.22
N PRO A 46 11.68 0.95 17.19
CA PRO A 46 10.64 1.76 17.87
C PRO A 46 11.14 3.05 18.54
N GLU A 47 12.41 3.16 18.78
CA GLU A 47 12.97 4.28 19.53
C GLU A 47 13.46 5.44 18.66
N THR A 48 13.34 5.31 17.32
CA THR A 48 13.82 6.34 16.41
C THR A 48 12.67 6.96 15.63
N ALA A 49 12.94 8.15 15.08
CA ALA A 49 12.02 8.77 14.14
C ALA A 49 11.96 7.95 12.84
N ASN A 50 10.90 8.10 12.08
CA ASN A 50 10.73 7.37 10.82
C ASN A 50 10.82 5.86 11.04
N ASN A 51 10.06 5.37 12.01
CA ASN A 51 10.09 3.96 12.39
C ASN A 51 8.82 3.20 12.00
N LYS A 52 7.94 3.82 11.25
CA LYS A 52 6.70 3.17 10.78
C LYS A 52 6.85 2.79 9.32
N GLU A 53 6.86 1.50 9.07
CA GLU A 53 7.00 0.97 7.72
C GLU A 53 5.66 0.45 7.20
N ALA A 54 5.35 0.78 5.95
CA ALA A 54 4.21 0.21 5.25
C ALA A 54 4.70 -0.41 3.95
N ALA A 55 4.21 -1.58 3.65
CA ALA A 55 4.47 -2.25 2.38
C ALA A 55 3.14 -2.66 1.79
N VAL A 56 2.93 -2.38 0.51
CA VAL A 56 1.71 -2.73 -0.20
C VAL A 56 2.07 -3.51 -1.44
N LYS A 57 1.54 -4.71 -1.55
CA LYS A 57 1.73 -5.56 -2.71
C LYS A 57 0.38 -5.73 -3.40
N LEU A 58 0.34 -5.42 -4.69
CA LEU A 58 -0.86 -5.57 -5.50
C LEU A 58 -0.69 -6.74 -6.44
N ASN A 59 -1.66 -7.65 -6.43
CA ASN A 59 -1.78 -8.68 -7.44
C ASN A 59 -2.72 -8.16 -8.51
N ILE A 60 -2.16 -7.84 -9.66
CA ILE A 60 -2.91 -7.35 -10.81
C ILE A 60 -2.89 -8.48 -11.84
N ARG A 61 -3.96 -8.58 -12.63
CA ARG A 61 -4.02 -9.63 -13.63
C ARG A 61 -2.73 -9.66 -14.46
N HIS A 62 -2.04 -10.80 -14.43
CA HIS A 62 -0.78 -11.05 -15.15
C HIS A 62 0.44 -10.31 -14.65
N LYS A 63 0.37 -9.62 -13.49
CA LYS A 63 1.55 -8.96 -12.94
C LYS A 63 1.37 -8.58 -11.47
N GLU A 64 2.44 -8.10 -10.87
CA GLU A 64 2.43 -7.60 -9.51
C GLU A 64 3.00 -6.18 -9.47
N ALA A 65 2.53 -5.39 -8.52
CA ALA A 65 3.12 -4.10 -8.21
C ALA A 65 3.42 -4.06 -6.72
N PHE A 66 4.46 -3.36 -6.34
CA PHE A 66 4.90 -3.32 -4.95
C PHE A 66 5.45 -1.94 -4.61
N ALA A 67 5.15 -1.48 -3.39
CA ALA A 67 5.75 -0.27 -2.83
C ALA A 67 5.96 -0.46 -1.34
N GLY A 68 7.12 -0.04 -0.85
CA GLY A 68 7.43 -0.03 0.57
C GLY A 68 7.99 1.32 0.96
N LYS A 69 7.52 1.89 2.05
CA LYS A 69 7.93 3.20 2.52
C LYS A 69 8.02 3.24 4.04
N ILE A 70 8.89 4.11 4.55
CA ILE A 70 9.06 4.34 5.97
C ILE A 70 8.78 5.81 6.25
N ALA A 71 8.05 6.09 7.33
CA ALA A 71 7.70 7.46 7.71
C ALA A 71 7.52 7.53 9.23
N ASN A 72 7.17 8.70 9.72
CA ASN A 72 6.91 8.91 11.15
C ASN A 72 5.57 8.32 11.60
N THR A 73 4.63 8.19 10.69
CA THR A 73 3.32 7.61 10.98
C THR A 73 2.96 6.58 9.91
N PHE A 74 2.08 5.65 10.27
CA PHE A 74 1.60 4.67 9.31
C PHE A 74 0.77 5.33 8.21
N GLU A 75 -0.01 6.34 8.56
CA GLU A 75 -0.83 7.07 7.60
C GLU A 75 0.04 7.68 6.51
N GLU A 76 1.13 8.32 6.91
CA GLU A 76 2.07 8.91 5.96
C GLU A 76 2.76 7.84 5.11
N ALA A 77 3.20 6.75 5.73
CA ALA A 77 3.86 5.66 5.01
C ALA A 77 2.93 5.04 3.98
N VAL A 78 1.67 4.82 4.35
CA VAL A 78 0.66 4.28 3.44
C VAL A 78 0.40 5.24 2.28
N ASP A 79 0.24 6.53 2.57
CA ASP A 79 0.04 7.53 1.51
C ASP A 79 1.18 7.51 0.50
N LEU A 80 2.41 7.41 0.96
CA LEU A 80 3.57 7.35 0.08
C LEU A 80 3.55 6.08 -0.78
N CYS A 81 3.14 4.95 -0.18
CA CYS A 81 3.00 3.71 -0.93
C CYS A 81 1.95 3.84 -2.03
N ILE A 82 0.80 4.43 -1.70
CA ILE A 82 -0.29 4.59 -2.67
C ILE A 82 0.15 5.48 -3.83
N MET A 83 0.85 6.58 -3.54
CA MET A 83 1.36 7.47 -4.59
C MET A 83 2.33 6.74 -5.51
N ALA A 84 3.21 5.91 -4.95
CA ALA A 84 4.16 5.14 -5.75
C ALA A 84 3.44 4.11 -6.63
N LEU A 85 2.43 3.46 -6.09
CA LEU A 85 1.66 2.45 -6.83
C LEU A 85 0.84 3.08 -7.94
N GLU A 86 0.26 4.25 -7.71
CA GLU A 86 -0.44 4.99 -8.75
C GLU A 86 0.46 5.24 -9.96
N LYS A 87 1.68 5.67 -9.70
CA LYS A 87 2.65 5.92 -10.76
C LYS A 87 3.02 4.64 -11.51
N GLN A 88 3.19 3.53 -10.80
CA GLN A 88 3.50 2.25 -11.42
C GLN A 88 2.37 1.78 -12.32
N ILE A 89 1.13 1.90 -11.86
CA ILE A 89 -0.04 1.50 -12.64
C ILE A 89 -0.17 2.37 -13.89
N GLN A 90 -0.03 3.68 -13.75
CA GLN A 90 -0.13 4.62 -14.87
C GLN A 90 0.95 4.37 -15.91
N LYS A 91 2.17 4.14 -15.46
CA LYS A 91 3.28 3.83 -16.36
C LYS A 91 3.01 2.58 -17.19
N THR A 92 2.44 1.56 -16.57
CA THR A 92 2.11 0.33 -17.25
C THR A 92 1.04 0.55 -18.30
N LYS A 93 0.03 1.36 -17.98
CA LYS A 93 -1.03 1.69 -18.94
C LYS A 93 -0.47 2.44 -20.15
N GLU A 94 0.42 3.39 -19.91
CA GLU A 94 1.06 4.14 -21.00
C GLU A 94 1.84 3.23 -21.93
N LYS A 95 2.58 2.28 -21.40
CA LYS A 95 3.32 1.32 -22.19
C LYS A 95 2.41 0.40 -22.99
N LYS A 96 1.25 0.09 -22.43
CA LYS A 96 0.31 -0.82 -23.08
C LYS A 96 -0.39 -0.15 -24.26
N ASP A 97 -0.56 1.15 -24.20
CA ASP A 97 -1.25 1.91 -25.25
C ASP A 97 -0.38 2.20 -26.45
N ARG A 98 0.87 1.75 -26.41
CA ARG A 98 1.78 1.85 -27.54
C ARG A 98 1.84 0.50 -28.23
#